data_079a08d56ca74f35e42cc66992fa9673
#
_entry.id   079a08d56ca74f35e42cc66992fa9673
#
_cell.length_a   1.000
_cell.length_b   1.000
_cell.length_c   1.000
_cell.angle_alpha   90.00
_cell.angle_beta   90.00
_cell.angle_gamma   90.00
#
_symmetry.space_group_name_H-M   'P 1'
#
loop_
_entity.id
_entity.type
_entity.pdbx_description
1 polymer ?
#
loop_
_entity_poly.entity_id
_entity_poly.type
_entity_poly.pdbx_seq_one_letter_code
_entity_poly.pdbx_strand_id
1 'polypeptide(L)'
;MSPAKQFRCIFTVMMLVSPVLVFGGDDFSRTDFPDTFVFGSGSSAYQVEGAAFEDGRTPTIWDTFAHAGEYGGATADVSCDAYHKYKEDVKLMADTGLEGYRFSISWSRLIPNGRGPVNPKGLQYYNNLIDELLSHGIEPHITLCHSDLPQALEDEYGGWMSRKIIDDFTAYADVCFKEFGDRVLHWTTLNEANVFALGGYDNGFSPPNHCSPPFGFRPCSIGNSSTEPYIAAHNLLLAHSAVVRLYRRKYKTTQHGFVGLNLFAFWSLPYTNKTTDIIAAQRANDFYLGWFANPLIFGDYPDVMKRNAGSRLPKFTRQESAHVKGAIDFIALNHYMTVHVTDSSSSLETDIRDFSADAAFQFILTDGATTQPGMYPVTEPGLQGVLEYFKQAYGNPPMYIHENGQMTPRTAILNDTTRVDYLQAYIGNLLDAVRNGSNVKGYFTWSFLDCFELLDAYGSAFGLYYVDLDDKNLQRYPKFSAHWYSNFLKGKGSKHSALLEIEDKVLHSSQSRSSS
;
A
#
# COMPACT_ATOMS: atom_id res chain seq x y z
N MET A 1 6.75 -56.31 -9.28
CA MET A 1 7.14 -55.41 -8.16
C MET A 1 8.17 -54.44 -8.69
N SER A 2 7.80 -53.23 -8.96
CA SER A 2 8.68 -52.19 -9.51
C SER A 2 8.62 -50.98 -8.58
N PRO A 3 9.76 -50.36 -8.17
CA PRO A 3 9.78 -49.24 -7.25
C PRO A 3 9.53 -47.93 -8.00
N ALA A 4 8.67 -47.11 -7.39
CA ALA A 4 8.33 -45.77 -7.84
C ALA A 4 9.56 -44.85 -7.87
N LYS A 5 9.80 -44.24 -9.02
CA LYS A 5 10.81 -43.19 -9.20
C LYS A 5 10.27 -41.88 -8.62
N GLN A 6 10.82 -41.47 -7.51
CA GLN A 6 10.72 -40.08 -7.02
C GLN A 6 11.53 -39.16 -7.92
N PHE A 7 10.86 -38.30 -8.68
CA PHE A 7 11.49 -37.16 -9.36
C PHE A 7 11.69 -36.06 -8.32
N ARG A 8 12.92 -35.90 -7.85
CA ARG A 8 13.40 -34.71 -7.19
C ARG A 8 13.75 -33.70 -8.29
N CYS A 9 12.90 -32.70 -8.52
CA CYS A 9 13.31 -31.51 -9.26
C CYS A 9 14.18 -30.65 -8.34
N ILE A 10 15.49 -30.75 -8.50
CA ILE A 10 16.45 -29.78 -7.97
C ILE A 10 16.44 -28.61 -8.96
N PHE A 11 15.72 -27.54 -8.63
CA PHE A 11 15.88 -26.27 -9.35
C PHE A 11 17.19 -25.62 -8.88
N THR A 12 18.23 -25.77 -9.69
CA THR A 12 19.45 -24.98 -9.57
C THR A 12 19.13 -23.61 -10.18
N VAL A 13 18.81 -22.63 -9.31
CA VAL A 13 18.74 -21.21 -9.73
C VAL A 13 20.18 -20.74 -9.95
N MET A 14 20.64 -20.74 -11.18
CA MET A 14 21.83 -20.02 -11.58
C MET A 14 21.50 -18.53 -11.50
N MET A 15 21.94 -17.85 -10.43
CA MET A 15 22.00 -16.39 -10.42
C MET A 15 23.07 -15.98 -11.44
N LEU A 16 22.64 -15.52 -12.60
CA LEU A 16 23.46 -14.71 -13.48
C LEU A 16 23.63 -13.36 -12.78
N VAL A 17 24.76 -13.19 -12.14
CA VAL A 17 25.23 -11.87 -11.70
C VAL A 17 25.56 -11.11 -12.98
N SER A 18 24.59 -10.40 -13.53
CA SER A 18 24.89 -9.37 -14.53
C SER A 18 25.68 -8.26 -13.87
N PRO A 19 26.76 -7.75 -14.50
CA PRO A 19 27.47 -6.62 -13.96
C PRO A 19 26.51 -5.44 -13.84
N VAL A 20 26.50 -4.82 -12.68
CA VAL A 20 25.79 -3.56 -12.42
C VAL A 20 26.36 -2.53 -13.40
N LEU A 21 25.68 -2.34 -14.51
CA LEU A 21 25.86 -1.16 -15.34
C LEU A 21 25.20 0.00 -14.58
N VAL A 22 26.01 0.87 -14.04
CA VAL A 22 25.56 2.20 -13.58
C VAL A 22 25.10 2.93 -14.85
N PHE A 23 23.84 2.82 -15.17
CA PHE A 23 23.23 3.63 -16.20
C PHE A 23 23.07 5.04 -15.63
N GLY A 24 23.89 5.95 -16.12
CA GLY A 24 23.51 7.35 -16.15
C GLY A 24 22.16 7.42 -16.86
N GLY A 25 21.11 7.75 -16.11
CA GLY A 25 19.74 7.59 -16.55
C GLY A 25 19.49 8.19 -17.92
N ASP A 26 19.10 7.32 -18.86
CA ASP A 26 18.55 7.76 -20.13
C ASP A 26 17.33 8.63 -19.86
N ASP A 27 17.16 9.66 -20.67
CA ASP A 27 15.98 10.51 -20.58
C ASP A 27 14.77 9.67 -20.98
N PHE A 28 13.77 9.58 -20.11
CA PHE A 28 12.54 8.86 -20.38
C PHE A 28 11.33 9.76 -20.06
N SER A 29 10.19 9.42 -20.60
CA SER A 29 8.95 10.18 -20.44
C SER A 29 7.75 9.23 -20.36
N ARG A 30 6.56 9.79 -20.17
CA ARG A 30 5.30 9.04 -20.22
C ARG A 30 5.16 8.19 -21.50
N THR A 31 5.68 8.69 -22.63
CA THR A 31 5.56 8.02 -23.94
C THR A 31 6.43 6.77 -24.11
N ASP A 32 7.36 6.52 -23.18
CA ASP A 32 8.15 5.29 -23.14
C ASP A 32 7.37 4.09 -22.56
N PHE A 33 6.24 4.36 -21.92
CA PHE A 33 5.33 3.36 -21.38
C PHE A 33 4.18 3.08 -22.37
N PRO A 34 3.55 1.88 -22.30
CA PRO A 34 2.39 1.58 -23.14
C PRO A 34 1.26 2.61 -22.97
N ASP A 35 0.49 2.87 -24.03
CA ASP A 35 -0.66 3.80 -23.97
C ASP A 35 -1.71 3.38 -22.93
N THR A 36 -1.84 2.07 -22.68
CA THR A 36 -2.75 1.49 -21.69
C THR A 36 -2.20 1.49 -20.26
N PHE A 37 -0.98 1.99 -20.05
CA PHE A 37 -0.39 2.12 -18.73
C PHE A 37 -0.96 3.36 -18.04
N VAL A 38 -1.35 3.27 -16.77
CA VAL A 38 -1.98 4.38 -16.03
C VAL A 38 -0.99 5.00 -15.06
N PHE A 39 -0.79 6.30 -15.15
CA PHE A 39 -0.05 7.07 -14.15
C PHE A 39 -1.00 7.91 -13.30
N GLY A 40 -0.83 7.81 -11.98
CA GLY A 40 -1.70 8.49 -11.04
C GLY A 40 -1.02 8.88 -9.73
N SER A 41 -1.84 9.23 -8.77
CA SER A 41 -1.44 9.43 -7.38
C SER A 41 -2.48 8.83 -6.43
N GLY A 42 -2.07 8.55 -5.20
CA GLY A 42 -2.92 7.91 -4.20
C GLY A 42 -3.23 8.79 -3.00
N SER A 43 -4.29 8.39 -2.28
CA SER A 43 -4.64 8.83 -0.93
C SER A 43 -5.45 7.75 -0.21
N SER A 44 -5.79 7.99 1.07
CA SER A 44 -6.75 7.16 1.81
C SER A 44 -7.75 8.01 2.58
N ALA A 45 -8.94 7.46 2.80
CA ALA A 45 -10.06 8.16 3.44
C ALA A 45 -9.69 8.75 4.81
N TYR A 46 -9.16 7.91 5.71
CA TYR A 46 -8.79 8.36 7.05
C TYR A 46 -7.74 9.48 7.01
N GLN A 47 -6.77 9.38 6.09
CA GLN A 47 -5.63 10.30 6.06
C GLN A 47 -5.95 11.66 5.45
N VAL A 48 -6.98 11.79 4.59
CA VAL A 48 -7.23 13.05 3.87
C VAL A 48 -8.61 13.64 4.08
N GLU A 49 -9.66 12.82 4.32
CA GLU A 49 -11.04 13.31 4.29
C GLU A 49 -11.35 14.33 5.38
N GLY A 50 -10.88 14.07 6.61
CA GLY A 50 -11.34 14.84 7.76
C GLY A 50 -12.84 14.66 8.00
N ALA A 51 -13.53 15.74 8.42
CA ALA A 51 -14.97 15.71 8.72
C ALA A 51 -15.37 14.49 9.59
N ALA A 52 -14.55 14.21 10.61
CA ALA A 52 -14.63 12.97 11.40
C ALA A 52 -15.97 12.79 12.12
N PHE A 53 -16.61 13.90 12.49
CA PHE A 53 -17.88 13.91 13.25
C PHE A 53 -19.06 14.43 12.43
N GLU A 54 -18.90 14.53 11.09
CA GLU A 54 -19.91 15.13 10.25
C GLU A 54 -20.74 14.08 9.49
N ASP A 55 -21.94 14.49 9.12
CA ASP A 55 -22.83 13.77 8.22
C ASP A 55 -23.04 12.27 8.58
N GLY A 56 -23.02 11.95 9.87
CA GLY A 56 -23.31 10.61 10.38
C GLY A 56 -22.18 9.59 10.27
N ARG A 57 -20.96 10.01 9.95
CA ARG A 57 -19.77 9.15 10.07
C ARG A 57 -19.59 8.71 11.52
N THR A 58 -19.20 7.44 11.72
CA THR A 58 -18.86 6.90 13.04
C THR A 58 -17.35 6.63 13.14
N PRO A 59 -16.79 6.49 14.36
CA PRO A 59 -15.37 6.25 14.54
C PRO A 59 -14.89 4.97 13.86
N THR A 60 -13.67 5.01 13.36
CA THR A 60 -12.86 3.85 12.99
C THR A 60 -11.87 3.51 14.10
N ILE A 61 -11.20 2.36 14.00
CA ILE A 61 -10.13 1.98 14.92
C ILE A 61 -8.99 3.04 14.95
N TRP A 62 -8.74 3.75 13.84
CA TRP A 62 -7.75 4.84 13.79
C TRP A 62 -8.19 6.08 14.56
N ASP A 63 -9.48 6.46 14.49
CA ASP A 63 -10.00 7.57 15.30
C ASP A 63 -9.80 7.27 16.79
N THR A 64 -10.20 6.08 17.24
CA THR A 64 -10.04 5.64 18.62
C THR A 64 -8.58 5.65 19.07
N PHE A 65 -7.68 5.14 18.22
CA PHE A 65 -6.25 5.09 18.50
C PHE A 65 -5.63 6.49 18.60
N ALA A 66 -5.95 7.40 17.70
CA ALA A 66 -5.47 8.77 17.74
C ALA A 66 -6.01 9.54 18.95
N HIS A 67 -7.31 9.41 19.25
CA HIS A 67 -7.94 10.04 20.41
C HIS A 67 -7.45 9.46 21.75
N ALA A 68 -6.92 8.24 21.76
CA ALA A 68 -6.24 7.69 22.95
C ALA A 68 -4.87 8.35 23.23
N GLY A 69 -4.41 9.25 22.34
CA GLY A 69 -3.18 10.02 22.52
C GLY A 69 -1.93 9.37 21.90
N GLU A 70 -2.09 8.34 21.10
CA GLU A 70 -0.97 7.59 20.49
C GLU A 70 -0.08 8.42 19.56
N TYR A 71 -0.59 9.56 19.10
CA TYR A 71 0.12 10.55 18.29
C TYR A 71 0.40 11.86 19.02
N GLY A 72 0.50 11.82 20.36
CA GLY A 72 0.78 13.03 21.16
C GLY A 72 -0.31 14.10 21.06
N GLY A 73 -1.55 13.70 20.75
CA GLY A 73 -2.71 14.58 20.61
C GLY A 73 -3.02 14.99 19.17
N ALA A 74 -2.22 14.60 18.17
CA ALA A 74 -2.57 14.80 16.78
C ALA A 74 -3.68 13.83 16.35
N THR A 75 -4.64 14.31 15.55
CA THR A 75 -5.77 13.52 15.01
C THR A 75 -5.97 13.84 13.52
N ALA A 76 -6.67 12.95 12.82
CA ALA A 76 -7.10 13.18 11.45
C ALA A 76 -8.51 13.79 11.35
N ASP A 77 -9.02 14.39 12.44
CA ASP A 77 -10.41 14.88 12.50
C ASP A 77 -10.72 15.93 11.43
N VAL A 78 -9.74 16.74 11.08
CA VAL A 78 -9.79 17.73 9.99
C VAL A 78 -8.90 17.30 8.83
N SER A 79 -7.68 16.85 9.11
CA SER A 79 -6.67 16.46 8.12
C SER A 79 -6.53 17.47 6.96
N CYS A 80 -6.69 17.02 5.73
CA CYS A 80 -6.69 17.87 4.53
C CYS A 80 -8.07 18.45 4.20
N ASP A 81 -9.10 18.07 4.95
CA ASP A 81 -10.51 18.44 4.67
C ASP A 81 -10.95 18.12 3.23
N ALA A 82 -10.46 16.98 2.70
CA ALA A 82 -10.79 16.56 1.34
C ALA A 82 -12.29 16.27 1.18
N TYR A 83 -13.00 15.97 2.28
CA TYR A 83 -14.45 15.78 2.29
C TYR A 83 -15.18 17.02 1.72
N HIS A 84 -14.75 18.23 2.06
CA HIS A 84 -15.32 19.47 1.56
C HIS A 84 -14.61 20.00 0.31
N LYS A 85 -13.32 19.66 0.13
CA LYS A 85 -12.43 20.26 -0.88
C LYS A 85 -12.16 19.38 -2.10
N TYR A 86 -12.84 18.22 -2.23
CA TYR A 86 -12.58 17.28 -3.31
C TYR A 86 -12.59 17.91 -4.72
N LYS A 87 -13.43 18.92 -4.98
CA LYS A 87 -13.46 19.58 -6.29
C LYS A 87 -12.20 20.39 -6.58
N GLU A 88 -11.68 21.08 -5.57
CA GLU A 88 -10.41 21.79 -5.67
C GLU A 88 -9.27 20.79 -5.92
N ASP A 89 -9.28 19.70 -5.15
CA ASP A 89 -8.26 18.66 -5.25
C ASP A 89 -8.30 17.96 -6.61
N VAL A 90 -9.47 17.59 -7.12
CA VAL A 90 -9.62 16.97 -8.45
C VAL A 90 -9.18 17.93 -9.56
N LYS A 91 -9.47 19.22 -9.43
CA LYS A 91 -8.95 20.23 -10.37
C LYS A 91 -7.41 20.25 -10.38
N LEU A 92 -6.75 20.21 -9.21
CA LEU A 92 -5.29 20.16 -9.12
C LEU A 92 -4.74 18.85 -9.72
N MET A 93 -5.44 17.71 -9.57
CA MET A 93 -5.09 16.44 -10.21
C MET A 93 -5.13 16.56 -11.74
N ALA A 94 -6.19 17.15 -12.28
CA ALA A 94 -6.33 17.40 -13.72
C ALA A 94 -5.25 18.36 -14.24
N ASP A 95 -4.97 19.46 -13.52
CA ASP A 95 -3.92 20.42 -13.87
C ASP A 95 -2.51 19.77 -13.86
N THR A 96 -2.28 18.81 -12.95
CA THR A 96 -1.08 17.96 -12.90
C THR A 96 -1.00 17.04 -14.11
N GLY A 97 -2.13 16.56 -14.60
CA GLY A 97 -2.25 15.62 -15.72
C GLY A 97 -2.33 14.16 -15.26
N LEU A 98 -2.88 13.91 -14.08
CA LEU A 98 -3.10 12.53 -13.59
C LEU A 98 -4.08 11.82 -14.51
N GLU A 99 -3.74 10.56 -14.87
CA GLU A 99 -4.59 9.66 -15.64
C GLU A 99 -5.52 8.84 -14.73
N GLY A 100 -5.08 8.57 -13.49
CA GLY A 100 -5.85 7.86 -12.49
C GLY A 100 -5.68 8.45 -11.08
N TYR A 101 -6.68 8.23 -10.24
CA TYR A 101 -6.61 8.57 -8.82
C TYR A 101 -7.02 7.39 -7.95
N ARG A 102 -6.11 6.95 -7.09
CA ARG A 102 -6.38 5.87 -6.14
C ARG A 102 -6.79 6.47 -4.80
N PHE A 103 -7.96 6.09 -4.31
CA PHE A 103 -8.46 6.50 -3.00
C PHE A 103 -9.20 5.36 -2.31
N SER A 104 -9.47 5.49 -1.01
CA SER A 104 -10.27 4.51 -0.28
C SER A 104 -11.65 5.08 0.07
N ILE A 105 -12.61 4.18 0.28
CA ILE A 105 -13.91 4.52 0.85
C ILE A 105 -13.85 4.28 2.35
N SER A 106 -14.21 5.29 3.17
CA SER A 106 -14.40 5.11 4.60
C SER A 106 -15.65 4.26 4.84
N TRP A 107 -15.45 3.02 5.28
CA TRP A 107 -16.54 2.11 5.58
C TRP A 107 -17.52 2.72 6.58
N SER A 108 -17.02 3.36 7.65
CA SER A 108 -17.85 3.99 8.68
C SER A 108 -18.55 5.28 8.21
N ARG A 109 -18.11 5.92 7.12
CA ARG A 109 -18.84 7.02 6.49
C ARG A 109 -19.97 6.52 5.60
N LEU A 110 -19.72 5.43 4.87
CA LEU A 110 -20.73 4.85 3.96
C LEU A 110 -21.78 4.03 4.70
N ILE A 111 -21.37 3.20 5.68
CA ILE A 111 -22.24 2.39 6.53
C ILE A 111 -21.82 2.59 7.99
N PRO A 112 -22.44 3.54 8.70
CA PRO A 112 -22.13 3.77 10.11
C PRO A 112 -22.22 2.49 10.93
N ASN A 113 -21.32 2.31 11.88
CA ASN A 113 -21.16 1.10 12.69
C ASN A 113 -20.88 -0.21 11.89
N GLY A 114 -20.50 -0.09 10.61
CA GLY A 114 -20.10 -1.21 9.75
C GLY A 114 -21.25 -2.05 9.21
N ARG A 115 -22.45 -1.92 9.75
CA ARG A 115 -23.69 -2.66 9.37
C ARG A 115 -24.90 -1.75 9.40
N GLY A 116 -25.97 -2.17 8.73
CA GLY A 116 -27.23 -1.46 8.71
C GLY A 116 -27.44 -0.62 7.44
N PRO A 117 -28.24 0.45 7.52
CA PRO A 117 -28.56 1.24 6.35
C PRO A 117 -27.35 2.03 5.84
N VAL A 118 -27.32 2.23 4.52
CA VAL A 118 -26.35 3.12 3.87
C VAL A 118 -26.62 4.56 4.33
N ASN A 119 -25.57 5.26 4.70
CA ASN A 119 -25.63 6.68 5.03
C ASN A 119 -25.79 7.51 3.75
N PRO A 120 -26.91 8.22 3.56
CA PRO A 120 -27.16 8.97 2.32
C PRO A 120 -26.12 10.07 2.04
N LYS A 121 -25.57 10.67 3.08
CA LYS A 121 -24.55 11.72 2.94
C LYS A 121 -23.19 11.17 2.53
N GLY A 122 -22.77 10.05 3.13
CA GLY A 122 -21.56 9.34 2.73
C GLY A 122 -21.67 8.82 1.30
N LEU A 123 -22.81 8.24 0.93
CA LEU A 123 -23.08 7.80 -0.43
C LEU A 123 -23.02 8.96 -1.43
N GLN A 124 -23.63 10.11 -1.10
CA GLN A 124 -23.59 11.31 -1.94
C GLN A 124 -22.16 11.83 -2.15
N TYR A 125 -21.35 11.86 -1.08
CA TYR A 125 -19.95 12.29 -1.16
C TYR A 125 -19.15 11.46 -2.17
N TYR A 126 -19.19 10.13 -2.04
CA TYR A 126 -18.44 9.25 -2.96
C TYR A 126 -18.96 9.28 -4.39
N ASN A 127 -20.28 9.40 -4.60
CA ASN A 127 -20.82 9.63 -5.94
C ASN A 127 -20.29 10.93 -6.54
N ASN A 128 -20.31 12.02 -5.78
CA ASN A 128 -19.81 13.31 -6.23
C ASN A 128 -18.31 13.28 -6.56
N LEU A 129 -17.50 12.61 -5.73
CA LEU A 129 -16.06 12.48 -5.97
C LEU A 129 -15.78 11.66 -7.25
N ILE A 130 -16.46 10.52 -7.43
CA ILE A 130 -16.29 9.66 -8.61
C ILE A 130 -16.72 10.43 -9.87
N ASP A 131 -17.86 11.12 -9.84
CA ASP A 131 -18.37 11.88 -10.98
C ASP A 131 -17.43 13.06 -11.33
N GLU A 132 -16.87 13.73 -10.32
CA GLU A 132 -15.90 14.81 -10.53
C GLU A 132 -14.63 14.29 -11.19
N LEU A 133 -14.05 13.18 -10.70
CA LEU A 133 -12.87 12.53 -11.31
C LEU A 133 -13.11 12.19 -12.78
N LEU A 134 -14.22 11.53 -13.07
CA LEU A 134 -14.58 11.11 -14.43
C LEU A 134 -14.85 12.32 -15.35
N SER A 135 -15.43 13.40 -14.83
CA SER A 135 -15.65 14.64 -15.61
C SER A 135 -14.35 15.29 -16.09
N HIS A 136 -13.25 15.01 -15.38
CA HIS A 136 -11.89 15.44 -15.72
C HIS A 136 -11.08 14.37 -16.46
N GLY A 137 -11.68 13.21 -16.79
CA GLY A 137 -11.00 12.09 -17.48
C GLY A 137 -10.02 11.32 -16.59
N ILE A 138 -10.16 11.42 -15.26
CA ILE A 138 -9.31 10.73 -14.28
C ILE A 138 -9.99 9.42 -13.88
N GLU A 139 -9.29 8.29 -14.07
CA GLU A 139 -9.82 6.96 -13.75
C GLU A 139 -9.80 6.71 -12.24
N PRO A 140 -10.96 6.35 -11.61
CA PRO A 140 -11.01 6.03 -10.19
C PRO A 140 -10.51 4.60 -9.92
N HIS A 141 -9.49 4.45 -9.07
CA HIS A 141 -9.01 3.20 -8.49
C HIS A 141 -9.41 3.15 -7.02
N ILE A 142 -10.38 2.30 -6.66
CA ILE A 142 -10.97 2.34 -5.32
C ILE A 142 -10.43 1.21 -4.43
N THR A 143 -9.96 1.59 -3.24
CA THR A 143 -9.67 0.69 -2.14
C THR A 143 -10.88 0.61 -1.20
N LEU A 144 -11.40 -0.59 -0.94
CA LEU A 144 -12.57 -0.78 -0.08
C LEU A 144 -12.24 -0.54 1.41
N CYS A 145 -11.07 -0.99 1.86
CA CYS A 145 -10.65 -0.79 3.25
C CYS A 145 -9.13 -0.48 3.30
N HIS A 146 -8.82 0.73 3.79
CA HIS A 146 -7.44 1.17 4.02
C HIS A 146 -7.10 1.08 5.50
N SER A 147 -7.30 -0.12 6.09
CA SER A 147 -7.08 -0.42 7.52
C SER A 147 -8.01 0.33 8.49
N ASP A 148 -8.99 1.06 8.00
CA ASP A 148 -9.90 1.92 8.75
C ASP A 148 -11.23 1.20 9.10
N LEU A 149 -11.12 0.06 9.79
CA LEU A 149 -12.26 -0.72 10.26
C LEU A 149 -13.17 0.13 11.16
N PRO A 150 -14.52 0.06 10.98
CA PRO A 150 -15.44 0.68 11.94
C PRO A 150 -15.21 0.17 13.36
N GLN A 151 -15.02 1.09 14.33
CA GLN A 151 -14.75 0.74 15.74
C GLN A 151 -15.82 -0.18 16.32
N ALA A 152 -17.09 0.01 15.93
CA ALA A 152 -18.19 -0.82 16.42
C ALA A 152 -18.02 -2.31 16.11
N LEU A 153 -17.37 -2.67 15.00
CA LEU A 153 -17.11 -4.07 14.65
C LEU A 153 -15.94 -4.65 15.45
N GLU A 154 -14.96 -3.82 15.78
CA GLU A 154 -13.89 -4.19 16.71
C GLU A 154 -14.45 -4.44 18.09
N ASP A 155 -15.27 -3.51 18.61
CA ASP A 155 -15.88 -3.60 19.96
C ASP A 155 -16.82 -4.80 20.10
N GLU A 156 -17.58 -5.14 19.05
CA GLU A 156 -18.58 -6.20 19.14
C GLU A 156 -17.97 -7.61 19.13
N TYR A 157 -16.96 -7.84 18.28
CA TYR A 157 -16.44 -9.20 18.09
C TYR A 157 -14.95 -9.29 17.79
N GLY A 158 -14.19 -8.22 17.97
CA GLY A 158 -12.74 -8.18 17.74
C GLY A 158 -12.36 -8.11 16.26
N GLY A 159 -13.19 -7.47 15.45
CA GLY A 159 -12.88 -7.17 14.05
C GLY A 159 -12.33 -8.35 13.27
N TRP A 160 -11.11 -8.21 12.76
CA TRP A 160 -10.44 -9.23 11.93
C TRP A 160 -10.05 -10.52 12.69
N MET A 161 -10.14 -10.54 14.01
CA MET A 161 -9.98 -11.77 14.79
C MET A 161 -11.17 -12.73 14.66
N SER A 162 -12.32 -12.23 14.27
CA SER A 162 -13.55 -13.01 14.12
C SER A 162 -13.89 -13.29 12.67
N ARG A 163 -14.37 -14.51 12.39
CA ARG A 163 -14.90 -14.85 11.05
C ARG A 163 -16.19 -14.09 10.68
N LYS A 164 -16.87 -13.44 11.63
CA LYS A 164 -18.03 -12.60 11.35
C LYS A 164 -17.70 -11.45 10.40
N ILE A 165 -16.47 -10.95 10.44
CA ILE A 165 -15.99 -9.89 9.55
C ILE A 165 -16.12 -10.24 8.07
N ILE A 166 -16.05 -11.51 7.70
CA ILE A 166 -16.14 -11.98 6.32
C ILE A 166 -17.49 -11.60 5.71
N ASP A 167 -18.56 -11.82 6.46
CA ASP A 167 -19.92 -11.51 6.02
C ASP A 167 -20.17 -10.00 6.01
N ASP A 168 -19.72 -9.29 7.05
CA ASP A 168 -19.87 -7.84 7.15
C ASP A 168 -19.07 -7.11 6.06
N PHE A 169 -17.83 -7.50 5.82
CA PHE A 169 -17.02 -6.93 4.74
C PHE A 169 -17.59 -7.25 3.36
N THR A 170 -18.12 -8.45 3.17
CA THR A 170 -18.77 -8.84 1.91
C THR A 170 -20.04 -8.03 1.66
N ALA A 171 -20.84 -7.76 2.71
CA ALA A 171 -22.04 -6.94 2.61
C ALA A 171 -21.70 -5.46 2.31
N TYR A 172 -20.64 -4.93 2.93
CA TYR A 172 -20.13 -3.60 2.61
C TYR A 172 -19.64 -3.50 1.15
N ALA A 173 -18.86 -4.47 0.69
CA ALA A 173 -18.40 -4.53 -0.70
C ALA A 173 -19.58 -4.63 -1.69
N ASP A 174 -20.63 -5.37 -1.35
CA ASP A 174 -21.86 -5.46 -2.18
C ASP A 174 -22.51 -4.09 -2.39
N VAL A 175 -22.55 -3.26 -1.35
CA VAL A 175 -23.02 -1.86 -1.45
C VAL A 175 -22.13 -1.06 -2.38
N CYS A 176 -20.79 -1.12 -2.20
CA CYS A 176 -19.87 -0.38 -3.06
C CYS A 176 -20.00 -0.77 -4.54
N PHE A 177 -20.05 -2.05 -4.84
CA PHE A 177 -20.21 -2.53 -6.22
C PHE A 177 -21.54 -2.13 -6.82
N LYS A 178 -22.62 -2.17 -6.02
CA LYS A 178 -23.96 -1.78 -6.48
C LYS A 178 -24.04 -0.29 -6.80
N GLU A 179 -23.48 0.55 -5.93
CA GLU A 179 -23.67 2.00 -6.01
C GLU A 179 -22.66 2.71 -6.94
N PHE A 180 -21.45 2.11 -7.16
CA PHE A 180 -20.37 2.76 -7.89
C PHE A 180 -19.83 1.94 -9.07
N GLY A 181 -20.17 0.66 -9.17
CA GLY A 181 -19.55 -0.26 -10.14
C GLY A 181 -19.96 -0.04 -11.59
N ASP A 182 -20.89 0.83 -11.86
CA ASP A 182 -21.23 1.32 -13.21
C ASP A 182 -20.16 2.28 -13.77
N ARG A 183 -19.34 2.88 -12.89
CA ARG A 183 -18.33 3.89 -13.18
C ARG A 183 -16.91 3.52 -12.76
N VAL A 184 -16.76 2.51 -11.92
CA VAL A 184 -15.47 2.09 -11.34
C VAL A 184 -15.09 0.71 -11.85
N LEU A 185 -13.91 0.62 -12.48
CA LEU A 185 -13.39 -0.64 -13.01
C LEU A 185 -12.37 -1.30 -12.08
N HIS A 186 -11.61 -0.55 -11.31
CA HIS A 186 -10.51 -1.07 -10.50
C HIS A 186 -10.81 -1.02 -9.00
N TRP A 187 -10.93 -2.21 -8.41
CA TRP A 187 -11.28 -2.41 -7.00
C TRP A 187 -10.14 -3.12 -6.28
N THR A 188 -9.63 -2.51 -5.23
CA THR A 188 -8.72 -3.15 -4.28
C THR A 188 -9.50 -3.42 -3.00
N THR A 189 -9.51 -4.67 -2.54
CA THR A 189 -10.29 -5.00 -1.34
C THR A 189 -9.66 -4.43 -0.08
N LEU A 190 -8.36 -4.66 0.10
CA LEU A 190 -7.62 -4.35 1.32
C LEU A 190 -6.30 -3.66 0.94
N ASN A 191 -5.95 -2.59 1.65
CA ASN A 191 -4.62 -2.00 1.58
C ASN A 191 -3.67 -2.72 2.53
N GLU A 192 -2.46 -3.04 2.05
CA GLU A 192 -1.34 -3.55 2.84
C GLU A 192 -1.72 -4.63 3.86
N ALA A 193 -2.50 -5.61 3.42
CA ALA A 193 -3.06 -6.62 4.30
C ALA A 193 -2.02 -7.35 5.18
N ASN A 194 -0.78 -7.50 4.68
CA ASN A 194 0.33 -8.11 5.39
C ASN A 194 0.85 -7.26 6.54
N VAL A 195 1.13 -5.96 6.31
CA VAL A 195 1.63 -5.09 7.40
C VAL A 195 0.51 -4.64 8.33
N PHE A 196 -0.73 -4.58 7.87
CA PHE A 196 -1.86 -4.37 8.76
C PHE A 196 -2.01 -5.51 9.78
N ALA A 197 -1.88 -6.78 9.34
CA ALA A 197 -1.90 -7.92 10.24
C ALA A 197 -0.75 -7.88 11.27
N LEU A 198 0.44 -7.41 10.87
CA LEU A 198 1.59 -7.27 11.77
C LEU A 198 1.41 -6.08 12.71
N GLY A 199 1.09 -4.92 12.18
CA GLY A 199 0.98 -3.69 12.96
C GLY A 199 -0.11 -3.74 14.00
N GLY A 200 -1.27 -4.27 13.62
CA GLY A 200 -2.44 -4.32 14.49
C GLY A 200 -2.48 -5.49 15.45
N TYR A 201 -1.85 -6.63 15.12
CA TYR A 201 -2.07 -7.90 15.83
C TYR A 201 -0.80 -8.64 16.26
N ASP A 202 0.41 -8.08 15.98
CA ASP A 202 1.68 -8.65 16.41
C ASP A 202 2.47 -7.67 17.27
N ASN A 203 2.85 -6.54 16.71
CA ASN A 203 3.77 -5.60 17.34
C ASN A 203 3.10 -4.33 17.90
N GLY A 204 1.80 -4.13 17.66
CA GLY A 204 0.99 -3.10 18.28
C GLY A 204 1.35 -1.66 17.89
N PHE A 205 2.05 -1.41 16.78
CA PHE A 205 2.34 -0.04 16.38
C PHE A 205 1.14 0.68 15.74
N SER A 206 0.14 -0.07 15.31
CA SER A 206 -1.10 0.46 14.72
C SER A 206 -2.34 -0.13 15.39
N PRO A 207 -3.54 0.47 15.23
CA PRO A 207 -4.76 -0.11 15.75
C PRO A 207 -5.07 -1.45 15.09
N PRO A 208 -5.77 -2.37 15.80
CA PRO A 208 -6.39 -2.20 17.12
C PRO A 208 -5.44 -2.36 18.30
N ASN A 209 -4.13 -2.33 18.12
CA ASN A 209 -3.09 -2.34 19.14
C ASN A 209 -3.09 -3.61 20.00
N HIS A 210 -3.09 -4.76 19.33
CA HIS A 210 -2.92 -6.07 19.96
C HIS A 210 -1.46 -6.50 19.93
N CYS A 211 -0.90 -6.81 21.08
CA CYS A 211 0.39 -7.47 21.20
C CYS A 211 0.53 -8.13 22.56
N SER A 212 1.59 -8.92 22.76
CA SER A 212 1.87 -9.56 24.05
C SER A 212 3.37 -9.57 24.37
N PRO A 213 3.75 -9.46 25.66
CA PRO A 213 5.15 -9.60 26.06
C PRO A 213 5.73 -10.97 25.66
N PRO A 214 7.03 -11.04 25.26
CA PRO A 214 8.02 -9.96 25.23
C PRO A 214 8.01 -9.11 23.96
N PHE A 215 7.02 -9.32 23.08
CA PHE A 215 6.88 -8.68 21.78
C PHE A 215 6.13 -7.34 21.89
N GLY A 216 6.11 -6.59 20.80
CA GLY A 216 5.48 -5.30 20.72
C GLY A 216 6.46 -4.13 20.81
N PHE A 217 6.21 -3.10 20.00
CA PHE A 217 6.96 -1.84 20.06
C PHE A 217 6.43 -0.92 21.17
N ARG A 218 5.25 -1.22 21.70
CA ARG A 218 4.58 -0.51 22.80
C ARG A 218 3.90 -1.53 23.71
N PRO A 219 3.64 -1.17 24.98
CA PRO A 219 2.79 -1.99 25.84
C PRO A 219 1.36 -2.04 25.28
N CYS A 220 0.87 -3.24 24.98
CA CYS A 220 -0.53 -3.46 24.62
C CYS A 220 -1.32 -3.96 25.83
N SER A 221 -2.60 -3.59 25.90
CA SER A 221 -3.50 -4.06 26.95
C SER A 221 -4.11 -5.44 26.68
N ILE A 222 -4.15 -5.82 25.40
CA ILE A 222 -4.73 -7.08 24.91
C ILE A 222 -3.88 -7.63 23.75
N GLY A 223 -4.09 -8.89 23.40
CA GLY A 223 -3.53 -9.53 22.23
C GLY A 223 -2.61 -10.69 22.54
N ASN A 224 -2.24 -11.41 21.48
CA ASN A 224 -1.30 -12.53 21.49
C ASN A 224 -0.46 -12.53 20.19
N SER A 225 0.72 -11.93 20.25
CA SER A 225 1.65 -11.80 19.11
C SER A 225 2.03 -13.13 18.47
N SER A 226 1.92 -14.23 19.20
CA SER A 226 2.27 -15.55 18.65
C SER A 226 1.20 -16.13 17.71
N THR A 227 -0.06 -15.69 17.79
CA THR A 227 -1.17 -16.33 17.06
C THR A 227 -2.05 -15.34 16.29
N GLU A 228 -2.30 -14.16 16.85
CA GLU A 228 -3.27 -13.22 16.29
C GLU A 228 -2.91 -12.67 14.91
N PRO A 229 -1.64 -12.33 14.57
CA PRO A 229 -1.32 -11.89 13.23
C PRO A 229 -1.68 -12.93 12.16
N TYR A 230 -1.48 -14.21 12.46
CA TYR A 230 -1.85 -15.30 11.56
C TYR A 230 -3.36 -15.49 11.42
N ILE A 231 -4.12 -15.33 12.50
CA ILE A 231 -5.58 -15.42 12.49
C ILE A 231 -6.18 -14.24 11.71
N ALA A 232 -5.71 -13.03 11.98
CA ALA A 232 -6.16 -11.83 11.29
C ALA A 232 -5.88 -11.93 9.77
N ALA A 233 -4.65 -12.31 9.37
CA ALA A 233 -4.29 -12.49 7.97
C ALA A 233 -5.14 -13.59 7.28
N HIS A 234 -5.43 -14.68 7.99
CA HIS A 234 -6.30 -15.73 7.46
C HIS A 234 -7.71 -15.22 7.17
N ASN A 235 -8.29 -14.45 8.10
CA ASN A 235 -9.60 -13.84 7.92
C ASN A 235 -9.61 -12.75 6.84
N LEU A 236 -8.53 -11.96 6.71
CA LEU A 236 -8.34 -11.01 5.60
C LEU A 236 -8.36 -11.72 4.23
N LEU A 237 -7.65 -12.84 4.09
CA LEU A 237 -7.65 -13.64 2.85
C LEU A 237 -9.03 -14.23 2.54
N LEU A 238 -9.74 -14.75 3.56
CA LEU A 238 -11.09 -15.29 3.39
C LEU A 238 -12.10 -14.21 3.02
N ALA A 239 -12.04 -13.04 3.64
CA ALA A 239 -12.90 -11.90 3.35
C ALA A 239 -12.64 -11.39 1.92
N HIS A 240 -11.37 -11.22 1.53
CA HIS A 240 -11.01 -10.88 0.17
C HIS A 240 -11.61 -11.87 -0.84
N SER A 241 -11.42 -13.17 -0.61
CA SER A 241 -11.93 -14.19 -1.53
C SER A 241 -13.46 -14.22 -1.62
N ALA A 242 -14.15 -13.93 -0.51
CA ALA A 242 -15.61 -13.83 -0.48
C ALA A 242 -16.10 -12.64 -1.33
N VAL A 243 -15.44 -11.49 -1.21
CA VAL A 243 -15.71 -10.29 -2.02
C VAL A 243 -15.46 -10.54 -3.51
N VAL A 244 -14.33 -11.16 -3.89
CA VAL A 244 -14.05 -11.49 -5.31
C VAL A 244 -15.10 -12.44 -5.87
N ARG A 245 -15.52 -13.44 -5.12
CA ARG A 245 -16.56 -14.39 -5.53
C ARG A 245 -17.93 -13.70 -5.66
N LEU A 246 -18.26 -12.78 -4.74
CA LEU A 246 -19.47 -11.95 -4.85
C LEU A 246 -19.43 -11.15 -6.15
N TYR A 247 -18.34 -10.41 -6.40
CA TYR A 247 -18.17 -9.61 -7.61
C TYR A 247 -18.33 -10.43 -8.87
N ARG A 248 -17.60 -11.54 -8.98
CA ARG A 248 -17.63 -12.42 -10.15
C ARG A 248 -19.01 -13.02 -10.41
N ARG A 249 -19.74 -13.38 -9.36
CA ARG A 249 -21.08 -13.97 -9.48
C ARG A 249 -22.15 -12.96 -9.83
N LYS A 250 -22.09 -11.74 -9.25
CA LYS A 250 -23.21 -10.78 -9.29
C LYS A 250 -22.99 -9.60 -10.24
N TYR A 251 -21.74 -9.16 -10.41
CA TYR A 251 -21.44 -7.89 -11.06
C TYR A 251 -20.54 -7.99 -12.30
N LYS A 252 -19.62 -8.96 -12.36
CA LYS A 252 -18.58 -9.04 -13.40
C LYS A 252 -19.13 -8.97 -14.82
N THR A 253 -20.27 -9.60 -15.09
CA THR A 253 -20.87 -9.64 -16.45
C THR A 253 -21.46 -8.32 -16.91
N THR A 254 -21.80 -7.42 -15.99
CA THR A 254 -22.43 -6.12 -16.30
C THR A 254 -21.47 -4.95 -16.10
N GLN A 255 -20.54 -5.06 -15.15
CA GLN A 255 -19.62 -3.97 -14.79
C GLN A 255 -18.23 -4.13 -15.40
N HIS A 256 -17.81 -5.37 -15.76
CA HIS A 256 -16.54 -5.70 -16.41
C HIS A 256 -15.27 -5.32 -15.61
N GLY A 257 -15.38 -4.88 -14.36
CA GLY A 257 -14.26 -4.43 -13.54
C GLY A 257 -13.35 -5.56 -13.05
N PHE A 258 -12.29 -5.18 -12.35
CA PHE A 258 -11.24 -6.05 -11.82
C PHE A 258 -11.14 -5.90 -10.31
N VAL A 259 -10.90 -7.00 -9.60
CA VAL A 259 -10.77 -7.01 -8.14
C VAL A 259 -9.41 -7.56 -7.76
N GLY A 260 -8.62 -6.75 -7.05
CA GLY A 260 -7.28 -7.10 -6.58
C GLY A 260 -7.12 -6.94 -5.07
N LEU A 261 -5.90 -7.20 -4.61
CA LEU A 261 -5.47 -7.03 -3.23
C LEU A 261 -4.13 -6.31 -3.22
N ASN A 262 -3.91 -5.44 -2.23
CA ASN A 262 -2.68 -4.68 -2.09
C ASN A 262 -1.80 -5.26 -0.98
N LEU A 263 -0.50 -5.31 -1.24
CA LEU A 263 0.53 -5.75 -0.32
C LEU A 263 1.62 -4.68 -0.19
N PHE A 264 2.07 -4.47 1.03
CA PHE A 264 3.34 -3.78 1.26
C PHE A 264 4.49 -4.68 0.83
N ALA A 265 5.42 -4.15 0.05
CA ALA A 265 6.48 -4.93 -0.57
C ALA A 265 7.86 -4.33 -0.28
N PHE A 266 8.56 -4.84 0.73
CA PHE A 266 10.01 -4.72 0.77
C PHE A 266 10.63 -5.59 -0.33
N TRP A 267 11.73 -5.12 -0.94
CA TRP A 267 12.62 -6.01 -1.66
C TRP A 267 13.75 -6.43 -0.72
N SER A 268 13.75 -7.72 -0.36
CA SER A 268 14.73 -8.25 0.58
C SER A 268 15.94 -8.82 -0.16
N LEU A 269 17.11 -8.23 0.09
CA LEU A 269 18.38 -8.69 -0.42
C LEU A 269 19.23 -9.33 0.70
N PRO A 270 20.10 -10.31 0.38
CA PRO A 270 21.00 -10.88 1.38
C PRO A 270 22.04 -9.83 1.78
N TYR A 271 22.32 -9.70 3.08
CA TYR A 271 23.35 -8.78 3.58
C TYR A 271 24.75 -9.22 3.17
N THR A 272 24.99 -10.53 3.09
CA THR A 272 26.25 -11.09 2.60
C THR A 272 25.99 -12.18 1.57
N ASN A 273 27.05 -12.58 0.83
CA ASN A 273 26.98 -13.70 -0.12
C ASN A 273 26.98 -15.09 0.56
N LYS A 274 26.84 -15.17 1.88
CA LYS A 274 26.70 -16.45 2.59
C LYS A 274 25.38 -17.10 2.21
N THR A 275 25.40 -18.41 2.04
CA THR A 275 24.21 -19.21 1.73
C THR A 275 23.08 -18.99 2.75
N THR A 276 23.44 -18.80 4.04
CA THR A 276 22.47 -18.51 5.11
C THR A 276 21.71 -17.21 4.87
N ASP A 277 22.39 -16.15 4.47
CA ASP A 277 21.75 -14.85 4.19
C ASP A 277 20.94 -14.88 2.90
N ILE A 278 21.39 -15.61 1.87
CA ILE A 278 20.63 -15.81 0.63
C ILE A 278 19.30 -16.53 0.93
N ILE A 279 19.36 -17.59 1.77
CA ILE A 279 18.14 -18.31 2.21
C ILE A 279 17.26 -17.41 3.08
N ALA A 280 17.85 -16.57 3.93
CA ALA A 280 17.11 -15.61 4.75
C ALA A 280 16.38 -14.58 3.89
N ALA A 281 16.99 -14.06 2.83
CA ALA A 281 16.33 -13.13 1.89
C ALA A 281 15.14 -13.78 1.18
N GLN A 282 15.29 -15.02 0.71
CA GLN A 282 14.17 -15.77 0.14
C GLN A 282 13.04 -15.98 1.16
N ARG A 283 13.39 -16.34 2.39
CA ARG A 283 12.43 -16.55 3.48
C ARG A 283 11.72 -15.25 3.86
N ALA A 284 12.41 -14.10 3.84
CA ALA A 284 11.82 -12.79 4.05
C ALA A 284 10.74 -12.50 2.98
N ASN A 285 11.03 -12.75 1.71
CA ASN A 285 10.04 -12.59 0.64
C ASN A 285 8.86 -13.58 0.81
N ASP A 286 9.10 -14.82 1.22
CA ASP A 286 8.03 -15.79 1.49
C ASP A 286 7.13 -15.36 2.65
N PHE A 287 7.69 -14.77 3.72
CA PHE A 287 6.93 -14.31 4.88
C PHE A 287 6.17 -13.01 4.60
N TYR A 288 6.77 -12.02 3.92
CA TYR A 288 6.11 -10.74 3.66
C TYR A 288 5.18 -10.78 2.45
N LEU A 289 5.64 -11.30 1.32
CA LEU A 289 4.87 -11.32 0.08
C LEU A 289 4.12 -12.66 -0.10
N GLY A 290 4.83 -13.76 0.10
CA GLY A 290 4.28 -15.11 -0.05
C GLY A 290 3.13 -15.41 0.89
N TRP A 291 3.10 -14.81 2.06
CA TRP A 291 2.02 -14.99 3.04
C TRP A 291 0.63 -14.79 2.44
N PHE A 292 0.48 -13.81 1.57
CA PHE A 292 -0.77 -13.52 0.85
C PHE A 292 -0.75 -13.99 -0.60
N ALA A 293 0.36 -13.79 -1.31
CA ALA A 293 0.44 -14.14 -2.73
C ALA A 293 0.33 -15.65 -2.97
N ASN A 294 0.96 -16.50 -2.12
CA ASN A 294 0.87 -17.95 -2.27
C ASN A 294 -0.56 -18.48 -2.16
N PRO A 295 -1.36 -18.14 -1.12
CA PRO A 295 -2.75 -18.56 -1.06
C PRO A 295 -3.56 -18.11 -2.27
N LEU A 296 -3.37 -16.86 -2.72
CA LEU A 296 -4.13 -16.30 -3.85
C LEU A 296 -3.79 -16.98 -5.18
N ILE A 297 -2.55 -17.40 -5.38
CA ILE A 297 -2.11 -18.02 -6.65
C ILE A 297 -2.18 -19.56 -6.57
N PHE A 298 -1.73 -20.15 -5.46
CA PHE A 298 -1.57 -21.60 -5.35
C PHE A 298 -2.59 -22.27 -4.43
N GLY A 299 -3.27 -21.50 -3.55
CA GLY A 299 -4.33 -22.00 -2.65
C GLY A 299 -3.84 -22.43 -1.27
N ASP A 300 -2.56 -22.23 -0.93
CA ASP A 300 -2.02 -22.54 0.41
C ASP A 300 -0.83 -21.63 0.73
N TYR A 301 -0.47 -21.56 1.99
CA TYR A 301 0.66 -20.79 2.50
C TYR A 301 2.02 -21.37 2.04
N PRO A 302 3.08 -20.53 2.01
CA PRO A 302 4.45 -21.02 1.78
C PRO A 302 4.84 -22.13 2.74
N ASP A 303 5.54 -23.17 2.25
CA ASP A 303 5.95 -24.30 3.07
C ASP A 303 6.85 -23.89 4.25
N VAL A 304 7.67 -22.85 4.07
CA VAL A 304 8.51 -22.33 5.16
C VAL A 304 7.67 -21.75 6.28
N MET A 305 6.59 -21.02 5.98
CA MET A 305 5.68 -20.50 7.01
C MET A 305 4.97 -21.63 7.75
N LYS A 306 4.48 -22.63 7.02
CA LYS A 306 3.83 -23.81 7.63
C LYS A 306 4.76 -24.57 8.56
N ARG A 307 6.05 -24.67 8.22
CA ARG A 307 7.05 -25.31 9.10
C ARG A 307 7.36 -24.48 10.33
N ASN A 308 7.64 -23.19 10.13
CA ASN A 308 8.15 -22.33 11.20
C ASN A 308 7.05 -21.91 12.19
N ALA A 309 5.91 -21.43 11.71
CA ALA A 309 4.78 -21.06 12.55
C ALA A 309 4.01 -22.29 13.10
N GLY A 310 4.05 -23.42 12.40
CA GLY A 310 3.46 -24.68 12.85
C GLY A 310 1.95 -24.59 13.03
N SER A 311 1.45 -25.03 14.20
CA SER A 311 0.02 -25.02 14.53
C SER A 311 -0.57 -23.62 14.77
N ARG A 312 0.24 -22.60 14.91
CA ARG A 312 -0.18 -21.19 15.09
C ARG A 312 -0.70 -20.58 13.79
N LEU A 313 -0.21 -21.04 12.64
CA LEU A 313 -0.72 -20.68 11.33
C LEU A 313 -2.01 -21.45 11.04
N PRO A 314 -3.17 -20.78 10.87
CA PRO A 314 -4.43 -21.47 10.54
C PRO A 314 -4.31 -22.22 9.22
N LYS A 315 -4.99 -23.36 9.13
CA LYS A 315 -5.03 -24.17 7.90
C LYS A 315 -6.29 -23.86 7.12
N PHE A 316 -6.16 -23.70 5.81
CA PHE A 316 -7.31 -23.67 4.94
C PHE A 316 -7.98 -25.06 4.90
N THR A 317 -9.30 -25.09 5.03
CA THR A 317 -10.07 -26.27 4.62
C THR A 317 -9.96 -26.44 3.10
N ARG A 318 -10.28 -27.63 2.60
CA ARG A 318 -10.29 -27.88 1.14
C ARG A 318 -11.17 -26.87 0.37
N GLN A 319 -12.29 -26.48 0.97
CA GLN A 319 -13.21 -25.50 0.37
C GLN A 319 -12.61 -24.08 0.38
N GLU A 320 -12.04 -23.65 1.51
CA GLU A 320 -11.38 -22.34 1.62
C GLU A 320 -10.21 -22.22 0.66
N SER A 321 -9.35 -23.23 0.59
CA SER A 321 -8.24 -23.31 -0.37
C SER A 321 -8.74 -23.13 -1.82
N ALA A 322 -9.81 -23.84 -2.19
CA ALA A 322 -10.40 -23.73 -3.52
C ALA A 322 -11.04 -22.35 -3.78
N HIS A 323 -11.52 -21.66 -2.74
CA HIS A 323 -12.11 -20.33 -2.83
C HIS A 323 -11.05 -19.23 -2.92
N VAL A 324 -9.94 -19.35 -2.19
CA VAL A 324 -8.85 -18.37 -2.16
C VAL A 324 -8.00 -18.47 -3.42
N LYS A 325 -7.75 -19.69 -3.92
CA LYS A 325 -6.97 -19.92 -5.14
C LYS A 325 -7.63 -19.24 -6.34
N GLY A 326 -6.87 -18.33 -6.98
CA GLY A 326 -7.34 -17.57 -8.14
C GLY A 326 -8.34 -16.46 -7.79
N ALA A 327 -8.55 -16.15 -6.52
CA ALA A 327 -9.44 -15.07 -6.09
C ALA A 327 -8.75 -13.71 -6.26
N ILE A 328 -8.23 -13.41 -7.45
CA ILE A 328 -7.52 -12.18 -7.74
C ILE A 328 -7.52 -11.92 -9.25
N ASP A 329 -7.70 -10.67 -9.66
CA ASP A 329 -7.57 -10.25 -11.05
C ASP A 329 -6.26 -9.46 -11.27
N PHE A 330 -5.72 -8.82 -10.22
CA PHE A 330 -4.41 -8.16 -10.20
C PHE A 330 -3.83 -8.13 -8.78
N ILE A 331 -2.53 -8.02 -8.65
CA ILE A 331 -1.82 -7.75 -7.40
C ILE A 331 -1.40 -6.28 -7.40
N ALA A 332 -1.74 -5.55 -6.34
CA ALA A 332 -1.23 -4.21 -6.12
C ALA A 332 -0.09 -4.22 -5.09
N LEU A 333 0.90 -3.39 -5.31
CA LEU A 333 2.10 -3.30 -4.47
C LEU A 333 2.29 -1.86 -3.99
N ASN A 334 2.57 -1.71 -2.70
CA ASN A 334 3.12 -0.50 -2.10
C ASN A 334 4.61 -0.77 -1.84
N HIS A 335 5.48 -0.08 -2.56
CA HIS A 335 6.91 -0.31 -2.48
C HIS A 335 7.66 1.01 -2.27
N TYR A 336 8.48 1.07 -1.23
CA TYR A 336 9.18 2.29 -0.84
C TYR A 336 10.69 2.12 -0.77
N MET A 337 11.20 0.91 -0.47
CA MET A 337 12.62 0.68 -0.29
C MET A 337 13.03 -0.77 -0.45
N THR A 338 14.32 -0.96 -0.71
CA THR A 338 15.03 -2.22 -0.58
C THR A 338 15.61 -2.35 0.83
N VAL A 339 15.61 -3.56 1.37
CA VAL A 339 16.17 -3.86 2.68
C VAL A 339 17.19 -4.99 2.58
N HIS A 340 18.23 -4.95 3.41
CA HIS A 340 19.17 -6.06 3.54
C HIS A 340 18.80 -6.91 4.76
N VAL A 341 18.91 -8.22 4.61
CA VAL A 341 18.57 -9.16 5.67
C VAL A 341 19.70 -10.15 5.92
N THR A 342 19.86 -10.54 7.17
CA THR A 342 20.76 -11.61 7.59
C THR A 342 19.99 -12.72 8.29
N ASP A 343 20.56 -13.92 8.29
CA ASP A 343 19.95 -15.08 8.93
C ASP A 343 19.87 -14.92 10.46
N SER A 344 18.72 -15.31 11.02
CA SER A 344 18.45 -15.37 12.45
C SER A 344 17.76 -16.68 12.83
N SER A 345 18.19 -17.79 12.23
CA SER A 345 17.56 -19.11 12.42
C SER A 345 17.56 -19.58 13.88
N SER A 346 18.44 -19.05 14.74
CA SER A 346 18.41 -19.30 16.18
C SER A 346 17.13 -18.82 16.87
N SER A 347 16.39 -17.88 16.29
CA SER A 347 15.08 -17.46 16.81
C SER A 347 14.04 -18.59 16.80
N LEU A 348 14.21 -19.60 15.95
CA LEU A 348 13.33 -20.76 15.88
C LEU A 348 13.49 -21.73 17.08
N GLU A 349 14.57 -21.57 17.85
CA GLU A 349 14.85 -22.40 19.04
C GLU A 349 14.18 -21.84 20.29
N THR A 350 13.55 -20.66 20.22
CA THR A 350 12.87 -20.05 21.37
C THR A 350 11.46 -20.65 21.55
N ASP A 351 11.04 -20.80 22.82
CA ASP A 351 9.74 -21.40 23.18
C ASP A 351 8.56 -20.50 22.78
N ILE A 352 8.74 -19.16 22.90
CA ILE A 352 7.73 -18.17 22.57
C ILE A 352 8.20 -17.40 21.33
N ARG A 353 7.38 -17.37 20.29
CA ARG A 353 7.70 -16.74 19.02
C ARG A 353 6.53 -15.94 18.49
N ASP A 354 6.87 -14.78 17.94
CA ASP A 354 6.01 -13.94 17.12
C ASP A 354 6.25 -14.22 15.63
N PHE A 355 5.69 -13.40 14.76
CA PHE A 355 5.94 -13.47 13.32
C PHE A 355 7.42 -13.26 12.98
N SER A 356 8.09 -12.31 13.63
CA SER A 356 9.50 -11.99 13.33
C SER A 356 10.43 -13.13 13.69
N ALA A 357 10.20 -13.79 14.84
CA ALA A 357 10.95 -14.96 15.26
C ALA A 357 10.72 -16.16 14.33
N ASP A 358 9.49 -16.35 13.84
CA ASP A 358 9.17 -17.40 12.86
C ASP A 358 9.77 -17.13 11.48
N ALA A 359 9.81 -15.87 11.06
CA ALA A 359 10.46 -15.45 9.83
C ALA A 359 11.98 -15.67 9.85
N ALA A 360 12.58 -15.68 11.05
CA ALA A 360 13.95 -16.08 11.32
C ALA A 360 15.00 -15.34 10.48
N PHE A 361 14.81 -14.04 10.29
CA PHE A 361 15.79 -13.11 9.72
C PHE A 361 15.76 -11.79 10.48
N GLN A 362 16.79 -10.99 10.30
CA GLN A 362 16.90 -9.63 10.84
C GLN A 362 17.15 -8.64 9.72
N PHE A 363 16.47 -7.49 9.79
CA PHE A 363 16.80 -6.35 8.94
C PHE A 363 18.13 -5.75 9.38
N ILE A 364 19.00 -5.48 8.42
CA ILE A 364 20.23 -4.74 8.63
C ILE A 364 19.99 -3.30 8.17
N LEU A 365 20.02 -2.40 9.13
CA LEU A 365 20.06 -0.97 8.87
C LEU A 365 21.52 -0.63 8.51
N THR A 366 21.79 -0.37 7.25
CA THR A 366 23.14 0.01 6.83
C THR A 366 23.41 1.46 7.24
N ASP A 367 24.42 1.68 8.08
CA ASP A 367 24.86 3.00 8.56
C ASP A 367 25.41 3.92 7.44
N GLY A 368 25.28 3.54 6.19
CA GLY A 368 25.90 4.20 5.04
C GLY A 368 24.98 5.04 4.15
N ALA A 369 23.70 5.02 4.37
CA ALA A 369 22.81 5.91 3.63
C ALA A 369 22.91 7.32 4.25
N THR A 370 23.54 8.24 3.56
CA THR A 370 23.57 9.69 3.86
C THR A 370 22.17 10.32 3.67
N THR A 371 21.15 9.65 4.17
CA THR A 371 19.79 10.16 4.20
C THR A 371 19.59 10.93 5.49
N GLN A 372 19.00 12.10 5.39
CA GLN A 372 18.54 12.80 6.59
C GLN A 372 17.61 11.86 7.39
N PRO A 373 17.63 11.87 8.72
CA PRO A 373 16.73 11.09 9.53
C PRO A 373 15.27 11.30 9.05
N GLY A 374 14.56 10.21 8.78
CA GLY A 374 13.19 10.26 8.29
C GLY A 374 13.02 10.30 6.76
N MET A 375 14.06 10.17 5.96
CA MET A 375 13.94 10.05 4.50
C MET A 375 14.17 8.60 4.05
N TYR A 376 13.32 8.11 3.15
CA TYR A 376 13.60 6.84 2.48
C TYR A 376 14.77 7.01 1.50
N PRO A 377 15.75 6.11 1.53
CA PRO A 377 16.87 6.19 0.60
C PRO A 377 16.43 5.88 -0.82
N VAL A 378 17.11 6.48 -1.79
CA VAL A 378 17.07 5.98 -3.16
C VAL A 378 17.88 4.69 -3.20
N THR A 379 17.19 3.56 -3.15
CA THR A 379 17.82 2.23 -3.14
C THR A 379 17.61 1.55 -4.49
N GLU A 380 18.72 1.17 -5.11
CA GLU A 380 18.73 0.46 -6.38
C GLU A 380 18.38 -1.02 -6.22
N PRO A 381 17.98 -1.63 -7.26
CA PRO A 381 16.80 -1.56 -8.12
C PRO A 381 15.62 -2.30 -7.50
N GLY A 382 15.20 -1.86 -6.31
CA GLY A 382 14.24 -2.59 -5.47
C GLY A 382 12.91 -2.86 -6.15
N LEU A 383 12.35 -1.85 -6.81
CA LEU A 383 11.07 -2.01 -7.49
C LEU A 383 11.16 -3.01 -8.65
N GLN A 384 12.20 -2.93 -9.46
CA GLN A 384 12.45 -3.91 -10.51
C GLN A 384 12.57 -5.32 -9.94
N GLY A 385 13.34 -5.49 -8.85
CA GLY A 385 13.53 -6.79 -8.21
C GLY A 385 12.23 -7.42 -7.73
N VAL A 386 11.36 -6.66 -7.08
CA VAL A 386 10.03 -7.13 -6.65
C VAL A 386 9.17 -7.54 -7.85
N LEU A 387 9.14 -6.74 -8.91
CA LEU A 387 8.33 -7.02 -10.10
C LEU A 387 8.82 -8.27 -10.83
N GLU A 388 10.12 -8.44 -10.97
CA GLU A 388 10.71 -9.64 -11.57
C GLU A 388 10.51 -10.88 -10.69
N TYR A 389 10.54 -10.72 -9.36
CA TYR A 389 10.20 -11.80 -8.44
C TYR A 389 8.75 -12.28 -8.64
N PHE A 390 7.78 -11.37 -8.71
CA PHE A 390 6.39 -11.76 -9.00
C PHE A 390 6.24 -12.40 -10.37
N LYS A 391 6.96 -11.92 -11.36
CA LYS A 391 6.99 -12.54 -12.71
C LYS A 391 7.48 -13.98 -12.66
N GLN A 392 8.57 -14.23 -11.93
CA GLN A 392 9.20 -15.56 -11.89
C GLN A 392 8.48 -16.53 -10.95
N ALA A 393 8.12 -16.07 -9.74
CA ALA A 393 7.56 -16.92 -8.69
C ALA A 393 6.06 -17.15 -8.82
N TYR A 394 5.32 -16.17 -9.40
CA TYR A 394 3.85 -16.16 -9.41
C TYR A 394 3.22 -16.13 -10.80
N GLY A 395 3.99 -16.38 -11.87
CA GLY A 395 3.46 -16.50 -13.22
C GLY A 395 3.07 -15.18 -13.87
N ASN A 396 3.73 -14.07 -13.47
CA ASN A 396 3.56 -12.75 -14.06
C ASN A 396 2.11 -12.21 -14.05
N PRO A 397 1.45 -12.17 -12.89
CA PRO A 397 0.08 -11.66 -12.80
C PRO A 397 0.04 -10.19 -13.23
N PRO A 398 -1.12 -9.64 -13.62
CA PRO A 398 -1.28 -8.19 -13.73
C PRO A 398 -0.93 -7.51 -12.41
N MET A 399 -0.10 -6.47 -12.46
CA MET A 399 0.36 -5.73 -11.28
C MET A 399 0.11 -4.24 -11.41
N TYR A 400 -0.16 -3.58 -10.28
CA TYR A 400 -0.17 -2.12 -10.15
C TYR A 400 0.76 -1.71 -9.02
N ILE A 401 1.52 -0.64 -9.21
CA ILE A 401 2.18 0.04 -8.10
C ILE A 401 1.17 1.06 -7.57
N HIS A 402 0.55 0.74 -6.43
CA HIS A 402 -0.49 1.58 -5.82
C HIS A 402 0.07 2.66 -4.90
N GLU A 403 1.30 2.44 -4.39
CA GLU A 403 2.02 3.47 -3.65
C GLU A 403 3.52 3.33 -3.89
N ASN A 404 4.14 4.45 -4.21
CA ASN A 404 5.58 4.65 -4.19
C ASN A 404 5.86 6.14 -3.98
N GLY A 405 6.73 6.48 -3.04
CA GLY A 405 7.02 7.87 -2.72
C GLY A 405 8.11 8.00 -1.67
N GLN A 406 8.71 9.18 -1.60
CA GLN A 406 9.73 9.47 -0.61
C GLN A 406 9.12 10.24 0.56
N MET A 407 9.30 9.73 1.76
CA MET A 407 9.07 10.46 2.99
C MET A 407 10.08 11.60 3.13
N THR A 408 9.60 12.79 3.42
CA THR A 408 10.43 13.95 3.75
C THR A 408 9.94 14.58 5.05
N PRO A 409 10.79 15.28 5.81
CA PRO A 409 10.32 16.09 6.93
C PRO A 409 9.31 17.14 6.44
N ARG A 410 8.23 17.36 7.17
CA ARG A 410 7.21 18.36 6.81
C ARG A 410 7.77 19.80 6.71
N THR A 411 8.89 20.08 7.34
CA THR A 411 9.61 21.36 7.29
C THR A 411 10.28 21.64 5.93
N ALA A 412 10.45 20.63 5.07
CA ALA A 412 10.99 20.77 3.71
C ALA A 412 9.86 21.19 2.73
N ILE A 413 9.34 22.37 2.86
CA ILE A 413 8.03 22.82 2.38
C ILE A 413 7.79 22.59 0.87
N LEU A 414 8.39 23.35 -0.03
CA LEU A 414 8.07 23.30 -1.46
C LEU A 414 9.20 22.77 -2.35
N ASN A 415 10.45 22.94 -1.93
CA ASN A 415 11.61 22.45 -2.69
C ASN A 415 11.98 21.05 -2.22
N ASP A 416 11.38 20.05 -2.83
CA ASP A 416 11.58 18.63 -2.53
C ASP A 416 12.35 17.90 -3.66
N THR A 417 13.48 18.46 -4.07
CA THR A 417 14.35 17.90 -5.12
C THR A 417 14.72 16.45 -4.89
N THR A 418 14.96 16.06 -3.63
CA THR A 418 15.25 14.65 -3.28
C THR A 418 14.10 13.71 -3.64
N ARG A 419 12.85 14.16 -3.58
CA ARG A 419 11.69 13.38 -4.04
C ARG A 419 11.67 13.26 -5.55
N VAL A 420 12.10 14.27 -6.27
CA VAL A 420 12.27 14.17 -7.74
C VAL A 420 13.29 13.10 -8.09
N ASP A 421 14.46 13.11 -7.43
CA ASP A 421 15.50 12.10 -7.63
C ASP A 421 14.96 10.69 -7.34
N TYR A 422 14.19 10.54 -6.26
CA TYR A 422 13.55 9.29 -5.88
C TYR A 422 12.55 8.83 -6.96
N LEU A 423 11.61 9.68 -7.36
CA LEU A 423 10.60 9.34 -8.37
C LEU A 423 11.23 8.99 -9.71
N GLN A 424 12.25 9.76 -10.13
CA GLN A 424 12.98 9.49 -11.36
C GLN A 424 13.65 8.11 -11.33
N ALA A 425 14.34 7.78 -10.25
CA ALA A 425 15.00 6.48 -10.10
C ALA A 425 13.98 5.32 -10.11
N TYR A 426 12.89 5.44 -9.34
CA TYR A 426 11.90 4.37 -9.23
C TYR A 426 11.06 4.18 -10.50
N ILE A 427 10.69 5.26 -11.19
CA ILE A 427 9.97 5.18 -12.47
C ILE A 427 10.91 4.63 -13.56
N GLY A 428 12.21 4.96 -13.54
CA GLY A 428 13.21 4.34 -14.42
C GLY A 428 13.31 2.83 -14.21
N ASN A 429 13.44 2.38 -12.96
CA ASN A 429 13.46 0.96 -12.61
C ASN A 429 12.15 0.23 -13.00
N LEU A 430 11.02 0.92 -12.87
CA LEU A 430 9.74 0.42 -13.33
C LEU A 430 9.70 0.23 -14.85
N LEU A 431 10.22 1.19 -15.60
CA LEU A 431 10.32 1.11 -17.08
C LEU A 431 11.17 -0.08 -17.51
N ASP A 432 12.31 -0.31 -16.83
CA ASP A 432 13.16 -1.46 -17.09
C ASP A 432 12.43 -2.79 -16.82
N ALA A 433 11.68 -2.89 -15.71
CA ALA A 433 10.86 -4.05 -15.43
C ALA A 433 9.78 -4.29 -16.51
N VAL A 434 9.12 -3.23 -16.99
CA VAL A 434 8.13 -3.31 -18.06
C VAL A 434 8.78 -3.75 -19.37
N ARG A 435 9.93 -3.17 -19.76
CA ARG A 435 10.72 -3.56 -20.94
C ARG A 435 11.18 -5.02 -20.84
N ASN A 436 11.51 -5.49 -19.64
CA ASN A 436 11.86 -6.89 -19.36
C ASN A 436 10.63 -7.82 -19.35
N GLY A 437 9.42 -7.30 -19.57
CA GLY A 437 8.18 -8.06 -19.74
C GLY A 437 7.42 -8.35 -18.44
N SER A 438 7.69 -7.62 -17.33
CA SER A 438 6.83 -7.63 -16.16
C SER A 438 5.46 -7.02 -16.50
N ASN A 439 4.37 -7.68 -16.07
CA ASN A 439 3.01 -7.34 -16.48
C ASN A 439 2.41 -6.22 -15.63
N VAL A 440 3.12 -5.08 -15.56
CA VAL A 440 2.68 -3.90 -14.79
C VAL A 440 1.72 -3.07 -15.62
N LYS A 441 0.65 -2.56 -15.00
CA LYS A 441 -0.45 -1.85 -15.66
C LYS A 441 -0.57 -0.40 -15.26
N GLY A 442 0.01 -0.02 -14.11
CA GLY A 442 -0.06 1.37 -13.65
C GLY A 442 0.84 1.64 -12.45
N TYR A 443 1.03 2.94 -12.20
CA TYR A 443 1.87 3.46 -11.14
C TYR A 443 1.21 4.68 -10.51
N PHE A 444 1.11 4.67 -9.18
CA PHE A 444 0.52 5.74 -8.38
C PHE A 444 1.54 6.23 -7.36
N THR A 445 1.81 7.52 -7.36
CA THR A 445 2.65 8.13 -6.33
C THR A 445 1.92 8.14 -4.99
N TRP A 446 2.60 7.87 -3.90
CA TRP A 446 2.15 8.19 -2.56
C TRP A 446 2.87 9.45 -2.08
N SER A 447 2.16 10.53 -1.88
CA SER A 447 0.73 10.73 -1.99
C SER A 447 0.43 12.01 -2.81
N PHE A 448 -0.85 12.26 -3.12
CA PHE A 448 -1.22 13.49 -3.82
C PHE A 448 -1.06 14.72 -2.91
N LEU A 449 -1.58 14.66 -1.69
CA LEU A 449 -1.51 15.72 -0.69
C LEU A 449 -0.61 15.31 0.49
N ASP A 450 0.05 16.27 1.13
CA ASP A 450 0.55 16.07 2.48
C ASP A 450 -0.62 15.86 3.42
N CYS A 451 -0.68 14.71 4.06
CA CYS A 451 -1.82 14.28 4.85
C CYS A 451 -1.43 13.86 6.27
N PHE A 452 -2.37 13.29 6.99
CA PHE A 452 -2.09 12.60 8.25
C PHE A 452 -1.41 11.26 7.96
N GLU A 453 -0.13 11.11 8.31
CA GLU A 453 0.61 9.87 8.09
C GLU A 453 0.38 8.86 9.22
N LEU A 454 0.05 7.61 8.85
CA LEU A 454 -0.35 6.57 9.79
C LEU A 454 0.74 6.19 10.80
N LEU A 455 2.01 6.45 10.51
CA LEU A 455 3.13 6.15 11.40
C LEU A 455 3.66 7.38 12.17
N ASP A 456 3.35 8.61 11.71
CA ASP A 456 4.03 9.81 12.20
C ASP A 456 3.10 11.04 12.25
N ALA A 457 1.80 10.85 12.07
CA ALA A 457 0.81 11.93 12.02
C ALA A 457 1.22 13.05 11.04
N TYR A 458 1.57 14.23 11.54
CA TYR A 458 1.99 15.37 10.73
C TYR A 458 3.50 15.64 10.78
N GLY A 459 4.31 14.71 11.27
CA GLY A 459 5.77 14.85 11.35
C GLY A 459 6.45 14.70 9.99
N SER A 460 5.91 13.85 9.15
CA SER A 460 6.40 13.57 7.79
C SER A 460 5.42 13.96 6.71
N ALA A 461 5.91 14.00 5.46
CA ALA A 461 5.18 14.44 4.29
C ALA A 461 5.57 13.61 3.06
N PHE A 462 4.57 13.10 2.34
CA PHE A 462 4.75 12.35 1.09
C PHE A 462 4.11 13.05 -0.12
N GLY A 463 3.28 14.07 0.12
CA GLY A 463 2.47 14.71 -0.89
C GLY A 463 3.27 15.36 -2.03
N LEU A 464 2.71 15.32 -3.23
CA LEU A 464 3.11 16.20 -4.32
C LEU A 464 2.70 17.65 -4.03
N TYR A 465 1.61 17.84 -3.30
CA TYR A 465 1.12 19.13 -2.86
C TYR A 465 1.26 19.28 -1.35
N TYR A 466 1.87 20.39 -0.93
CA TYR A 466 1.89 20.81 0.47
C TYR A 466 0.49 21.33 0.86
N VAL A 467 0.01 20.89 2.01
CA VAL A 467 -1.21 21.41 2.64
C VAL A 467 -0.81 22.26 3.83
N ASP A 468 -1.17 23.55 3.79
CA ASP A 468 -0.89 24.49 4.88
C ASP A 468 -1.92 24.30 6.00
N LEU A 469 -1.52 23.58 7.06
CA LEU A 469 -2.40 23.29 8.19
C LEU A 469 -2.62 24.50 9.11
N ASP A 470 -1.81 25.56 8.99
CA ASP A 470 -1.96 26.79 9.75
C ASP A 470 -2.92 27.77 9.05
N ASP A 471 -3.20 27.56 7.76
CA ASP A 471 -4.20 28.31 7.02
C ASP A 471 -5.60 27.75 7.26
N LYS A 472 -6.54 28.60 7.64
CA LYS A 472 -7.95 28.21 7.86
C LYS A 472 -8.61 27.57 6.64
N ASN A 473 -8.13 27.89 5.44
CA ASN A 473 -8.62 27.33 4.19
C ASN A 473 -7.83 26.10 3.75
N LEU A 474 -6.82 25.66 4.54
CA LEU A 474 -5.96 24.52 4.21
C LEU A 474 -5.44 24.59 2.78
N GLN A 475 -4.83 25.72 2.40
CA GLN A 475 -4.40 25.98 1.02
C GLN A 475 -3.42 24.90 0.55
N ARG A 476 -3.58 24.48 -0.74
CA ARG A 476 -2.70 23.52 -1.40
C ARG A 476 -1.68 24.26 -2.25
N TYR A 477 -0.41 23.92 -2.09
CA TYR A 477 0.70 24.49 -2.87
C TYR A 477 1.48 23.38 -3.56
N PRO A 478 1.68 23.45 -4.91
CA PRO A 478 2.46 22.45 -5.62
C PRO A 478 3.91 22.48 -5.14
N LYS A 479 4.47 21.31 -4.86
CA LYS A 479 5.88 21.14 -4.60
C LYS A 479 6.66 21.01 -5.91
N PHE A 480 7.96 21.08 -5.82
CA PHE A 480 8.83 20.89 -6.98
C PHE A 480 8.58 19.53 -7.67
N SER A 481 8.37 18.48 -6.90
CA SER A 481 7.98 17.15 -7.40
C SER A 481 6.65 17.14 -8.16
N ALA A 482 5.66 17.95 -7.80
CA ALA A 482 4.41 18.06 -8.55
C ALA A 482 4.64 18.64 -9.96
N HIS A 483 5.48 19.66 -10.06
CA HIS A 483 5.85 20.25 -11.35
C HIS A 483 6.63 19.27 -12.22
N TRP A 484 7.59 18.54 -11.62
CA TRP A 484 8.36 17.52 -12.32
C TRP A 484 7.45 16.40 -12.83
N TYR A 485 6.58 15.87 -11.97
CA TYR A 485 5.66 14.79 -12.33
C TYR A 485 4.69 15.21 -13.44
N SER A 486 4.15 16.43 -13.35
CA SER A 486 3.32 17.02 -14.41
C SER A 486 4.05 17.13 -15.76
N ASN A 487 5.33 17.53 -15.75
CA ASN A 487 6.14 17.57 -16.97
C ASN A 487 6.40 16.18 -17.53
N PHE A 488 6.71 15.20 -16.68
CA PHE A 488 6.87 13.80 -17.07
C PHE A 488 5.59 13.28 -17.74
N LEU A 489 4.42 13.47 -17.11
CA LEU A 489 3.12 13.01 -17.64
C LEU A 489 2.78 13.68 -19.00
N LYS A 490 3.16 14.92 -19.19
CA LYS A 490 2.97 15.67 -20.44
C LYS A 490 4.04 15.35 -21.53
N GLY A 491 4.88 14.35 -21.30
CA GLY A 491 5.88 13.90 -22.28
C GLY A 491 7.08 14.82 -22.47
N LYS A 492 7.37 15.70 -21.50
CA LYS A 492 8.49 16.65 -21.60
C LYS A 492 9.85 16.10 -21.14
N GLY A 493 9.91 14.78 -20.88
CA GLY A 493 11.12 14.10 -20.40
C GLY A 493 11.37 14.23 -18.91
N SER A 494 12.32 13.43 -18.40
CA SER A 494 12.66 13.33 -16.99
C SER A 494 13.92 14.13 -16.61
N LYS A 495 14.66 14.68 -17.58
CA LYS A 495 15.97 15.31 -17.32
C LYS A 495 15.94 16.73 -16.78
N HIS A 496 17.06 17.08 -16.19
CA HIS A 496 17.42 18.30 -15.49
C HIS A 496 17.14 19.63 -16.27
N SER A 497 17.01 19.63 -17.59
CA SER A 497 16.70 20.83 -18.39
C SER A 497 15.31 21.38 -18.12
N ALA A 498 14.35 20.49 -17.77
CA ALA A 498 13.03 20.90 -17.31
C ALA A 498 13.08 21.49 -15.87
N LEU A 499 14.11 21.16 -15.10
CA LEU A 499 14.31 21.64 -13.74
C LEU A 499 14.74 23.10 -13.69
N LEU A 500 15.57 23.56 -14.61
CA LEU A 500 16.03 24.97 -14.65
C LEU A 500 14.89 25.97 -14.94
N GLU A 501 13.92 25.58 -15.79
CA GLU A 501 12.72 26.40 -16.03
C GLU A 501 11.77 26.46 -14.82
N ILE A 502 11.83 25.45 -13.95
CA ILE A 502 11.00 25.35 -12.75
C ILE A 502 11.64 26.09 -11.59
N GLU A 503 12.98 25.99 -11.41
CA GLU A 503 13.70 26.77 -10.39
C GLU A 503 13.50 28.26 -10.59
N ASP A 504 13.56 28.75 -11.82
CA ASP A 504 13.27 30.15 -12.14
C ASP A 504 11.83 30.55 -11.76
N LYS A 505 10.84 29.72 -12.02
CA LYS A 505 9.42 29.99 -11.69
C LYS A 505 9.15 29.95 -10.19
N VAL A 506 9.75 29.01 -9.46
CA VAL A 506 9.60 28.86 -7.99
C VAL A 506 10.33 30.01 -7.28
N LEU A 507 11.54 30.39 -7.73
CA LEU A 507 12.28 31.53 -7.20
C LEU A 507 11.54 32.87 -7.43
N HIS A 508 10.91 33.07 -8.58
CA HIS A 508 10.13 34.29 -8.86
C HIS A 508 8.82 34.34 -8.07
N SER A 509 8.18 33.18 -7.78
CA SER A 509 6.97 33.12 -6.95
C SER A 509 7.25 33.37 -5.46
N SER A 510 8.42 32.98 -4.96
CA SER A 510 8.84 33.26 -3.59
C SER A 510 9.28 34.71 -3.35
N GLN A 511 9.87 35.37 -4.36
CA GLN A 511 10.24 36.80 -4.28
C GLN A 511 9.05 37.76 -4.30
N SER A 512 7.95 37.38 -4.94
CA SER A 512 6.72 38.21 -4.94
C SER A 512 5.98 38.22 -3.60
N ARG A 513 6.29 37.30 -2.69
CA ARG A 513 5.70 37.20 -1.34
C ARG A 513 6.50 37.92 -0.25
N SER A 514 7.80 38.19 -0.48
CA SER A 514 8.62 38.95 0.48
C SER A 514 8.46 40.48 0.33
N SER A 515 7.68 40.91 -0.65
CA SER A 515 7.45 42.36 -0.96
C SER A 515 5.99 42.81 -0.77
N SER A 516 5.14 41.98 -0.20
CA SER A 516 3.79 42.30 0.26
C SER A 516 3.68 42.08 1.78
#